data_06bf83a8d733127f2a88cb7b5cbc6f4e
#
_entry.id   06bf83a8d733127f2a88cb7b5cbc6f4e
#
_cell.length_a   1.000
_cell.length_b   1.000
_cell.length_c   1.000
_cell.angle_alpha   90.00
_cell.angle_beta   90.00
_cell.angle_gamma   90.00
#
_symmetry.space_group_name_H-M   'P 1'
#
loop_
_entity.id
_entity.type
_entity.pdbx_description
1 polymer ?
#
loop_
_entity_poly.entity_id
_entity_poly.type
_entity_poly.pdbx_seq_one_letter_code
_entity_poly.pdbx_strand_id
1 'polypeptide(L)'
;MRFKTFVKVTTVTWCCAFIGGFLTGKSAFGDIFNGKPPHNHIECMAKNIYHEAKSQSLAGQLAVGLVVLNRVKSKNFPNDVCKVVYEGPIRESWKTRKDPSLPKEKRKYYPIRHRCQFSWYCDGFRDDIKEPTVYSKILTVASKVMGGIYDFTDGATHYHATYVSPEWTNLEVVMTIDDHIFYKPKSGKK
;
A
#
# COMPACT_ATOMS: atom_id res chain seq x y z
N MET A 1 8.96 -13.61 85.95
CA MET A 1 7.75 -13.82 85.14
C MET A 1 7.97 -13.14 83.79
N ARG A 2 8.13 -13.89 82.69
CA ARG A 2 8.35 -13.38 81.37
C ARG A 2 7.08 -13.52 80.56
N PHE A 3 6.44 -12.41 80.25
CA PHE A 3 5.32 -12.39 79.33
C PHE A 3 5.83 -12.39 77.89
N LYS A 4 5.51 -13.43 77.10
CA LYS A 4 5.73 -13.51 75.69
C LYS A 4 4.51 -12.98 74.99
N THR A 5 4.63 -11.81 74.35
CA THR A 5 3.60 -11.24 73.50
C THR A 5 3.72 -11.87 72.10
N PHE A 6 2.71 -12.65 71.70
CA PHE A 6 2.60 -13.16 70.34
C PHE A 6 1.99 -12.09 69.44
N VAL A 7 2.80 -11.56 68.52
CA VAL A 7 2.30 -10.70 67.45
C VAL A 7 1.87 -11.62 66.30
N LYS A 8 0.57 -11.69 66.05
CA LYS A 8 0.01 -12.29 64.83
C LYS A 8 0.25 -11.35 63.68
N VAL A 9 1.16 -11.70 62.77
CA VAL A 9 1.33 -11.04 61.48
C VAL A 9 0.28 -11.63 60.52
N THR A 10 -0.76 -10.86 60.25
CA THR A 10 -1.71 -11.14 59.15
C THR A 10 -1.10 -10.65 57.87
N THR A 11 -0.63 -11.57 57.05
CA THR A 11 -0.21 -11.30 55.68
C THR A 11 -1.44 -11.00 54.84
N VAL A 12 -1.67 -9.70 54.58
CA VAL A 12 -2.61 -9.28 53.55
C VAL A 12 -1.95 -9.46 52.20
N THR A 13 -2.30 -10.55 51.52
CA THR A 13 -1.89 -10.79 50.13
C THR A 13 -2.69 -9.84 49.23
N TRP A 14 -2.09 -8.73 48.85
CA TRP A 14 -2.65 -7.81 47.86
C TRP A 14 -2.43 -8.43 46.49
N CYS A 15 -3.47 -9.09 45.96
CA CYS A 15 -3.53 -9.52 44.58
C CYS A 15 -3.66 -8.26 43.71
N CYS A 16 -2.52 -7.66 43.33
CA CYS A 16 -2.51 -6.69 42.22
C CYS A 16 -2.81 -7.45 40.92
N ALA A 17 -4.08 -7.58 40.58
CA ALA A 17 -4.49 -7.91 39.23
C ALA A 17 -4.11 -6.74 38.32
N PHE A 18 -2.88 -6.76 37.79
CA PHE A 18 -2.52 -5.96 36.62
C PHE A 18 -3.34 -6.50 35.46
N ILE A 19 -4.52 -5.92 35.24
CA ILE A 19 -5.20 -5.97 33.97
C ILE A 19 -4.36 -5.10 33.04
N GLY A 20 -3.24 -5.66 32.57
CA GLY A 20 -2.51 -5.14 31.44
C GLY A 20 -3.42 -5.28 30.22
N GLY A 21 -4.27 -4.28 29.98
CA GLY A 21 -4.90 -4.09 28.70
C GLY A 21 -3.80 -3.86 27.67
N PHE A 22 -3.33 -4.94 27.07
CA PHE A 22 -2.54 -4.88 25.85
C PHE A 22 -3.51 -4.30 24.81
N LEU A 23 -3.48 -2.97 24.67
CA LEU A 23 -4.02 -2.31 23.48
C LEU A 23 -3.16 -2.80 22.32
N THR A 24 -3.49 -3.97 21.78
CA THR A 24 -3.04 -4.40 20.47
C THR A 24 -3.66 -3.41 19.50
N GLY A 25 -2.96 -2.29 19.29
CA GLY A 25 -3.30 -1.36 18.23
C GLY A 25 -3.26 -2.16 16.93
N LYS A 26 -4.41 -2.66 16.49
CA LYS A 26 -4.54 -3.21 15.15
C LYS A 26 -4.13 -2.09 14.22
N SER A 27 -3.10 -2.29 13.39
CA SER A 27 -2.75 -1.32 12.39
C SER A 27 -3.99 -1.11 11.51
N ALA A 28 -4.30 0.15 11.18
CA ALA A 28 -5.46 0.50 10.35
C ALA A 28 -5.52 -0.29 9.03
N PHE A 29 -4.39 -0.87 8.63
CA PHE A 29 -4.27 -1.71 7.44
C PHE A 29 -4.65 -3.18 7.72
N GLY A 30 -4.36 -3.71 8.90
CA GLY A 30 -4.78 -5.06 9.32
C GLY A 30 -6.30 -5.21 9.31
N ASP A 31 -7.04 -4.12 9.57
CA ASP A 31 -8.50 -4.13 9.56
C ASP A 31 -9.08 -4.27 8.14
N ILE A 32 -8.38 -3.80 7.09
CA ILE A 32 -8.81 -3.94 5.69
C ILE A 32 -8.75 -5.40 5.23
N PHE A 33 -7.80 -6.19 5.76
CA PHE A 33 -7.58 -7.58 5.33
C PHE A 33 -7.91 -8.62 6.40
N ASN A 34 -8.53 -8.24 7.52
CA ASN A 34 -8.81 -9.13 8.67
C ASN A 34 -7.59 -9.98 9.10
N GLY A 35 -6.38 -9.42 8.99
CA GLY A 35 -5.16 -10.12 9.34
C GLY A 35 -3.96 -9.78 8.46
N LYS A 36 -3.08 -10.77 8.24
CA LYS A 36 -1.89 -10.62 7.40
C LYS A 36 -2.29 -10.41 5.94
N PRO A 37 -1.74 -9.37 5.26
CA PRO A 37 -2.06 -9.13 3.84
C PRO A 37 -1.72 -10.37 2.99
N PRO A 38 -2.54 -10.69 1.98
CA PRO A 38 -2.25 -11.77 1.05
C PRO A 38 -0.88 -11.60 0.40
N HIS A 39 -0.15 -12.69 0.18
CA HIS A 39 1.19 -12.65 -0.39
C HIS A 39 1.23 -11.96 -1.78
N ASN A 40 0.22 -12.21 -2.61
CA ASN A 40 0.07 -11.56 -3.91
C ASN A 40 -0.04 -10.02 -3.83
N HIS A 41 -0.65 -9.46 -2.79
CA HIS A 41 -0.73 -8.01 -2.60
C HIS A 41 0.64 -7.40 -2.29
N ILE A 42 1.49 -8.09 -1.51
CA ILE A 42 2.87 -7.66 -1.26
C ILE A 42 3.65 -7.66 -2.58
N GLU A 43 3.47 -8.68 -3.42
CA GLU A 43 4.13 -8.77 -4.72
C GLU A 43 3.66 -7.68 -5.69
N CYS A 44 2.34 -7.40 -5.76
CA CYS A 44 1.81 -6.30 -6.57
C CYS A 44 2.39 -4.96 -6.11
N MET A 45 2.40 -4.70 -4.79
CA MET A 45 2.99 -3.51 -4.19
C MET A 45 4.47 -3.39 -4.52
N ALA A 46 5.24 -4.49 -4.36
CA ALA A 46 6.66 -4.51 -4.64
C ALA A 46 6.98 -4.26 -6.10
N LYS A 47 6.22 -4.85 -7.02
CA LYS A 47 6.37 -4.56 -8.47
C LYS A 47 6.15 -3.08 -8.75
N ASN A 48 5.11 -2.49 -8.19
CA ASN A 48 4.85 -1.07 -8.40
C ASN A 48 6.01 -0.20 -7.86
N ILE A 49 6.44 -0.42 -6.61
CA ILE A 49 7.57 0.32 -6.04
C ILE A 49 8.84 0.11 -6.88
N TYR A 50 9.08 -1.10 -7.38
CA TYR A 50 10.25 -1.40 -8.20
C TYR A 50 10.27 -0.58 -9.50
N HIS A 51 9.18 -0.57 -10.25
CA HIS A 51 9.13 0.14 -11.52
C HIS A 51 9.07 1.66 -11.37
N GLU A 52 8.42 2.15 -10.32
CA GLU A 52 8.21 3.59 -10.10
C GLU A 52 9.35 4.24 -9.29
N ALA A 53 9.97 3.53 -8.35
CA ALA A 53 10.82 4.15 -7.33
C ALA A 53 12.05 3.35 -6.93
N LYS A 54 12.54 2.37 -7.72
CA LYS A 54 13.68 1.54 -7.32
C LYS A 54 14.98 2.33 -7.09
N SER A 55 15.15 3.47 -7.77
CA SER A 55 16.29 4.38 -7.66
C SER A 55 16.11 5.49 -6.63
N GLN A 56 14.92 5.61 -6.04
CA GLN A 56 14.60 6.63 -5.05
C GLN A 56 15.10 6.21 -3.66
N SER A 57 15.14 7.16 -2.72
CA SER A 57 15.42 6.89 -1.33
C SER A 57 14.38 5.94 -0.70
N LEU A 58 14.67 5.40 0.47
CA LEU A 58 13.69 4.61 1.23
C LEU A 58 12.40 5.41 1.47
N ALA A 59 12.50 6.72 1.74
CA ALA A 59 11.34 7.58 1.94
C ALA A 59 10.48 7.67 0.66
N GLY A 60 11.11 7.87 -0.51
CA GLY A 60 10.41 7.88 -1.82
C GLY A 60 9.72 6.54 -2.12
N GLN A 61 10.40 5.42 -1.87
CA GLN A 61 9.83 4.09 -2.05
C GLN A 61 8.61 3.85 -1.13
N LEU A 62 8.71 4.24 0.15
CA LEU A 62 7.60 4.16 1.10
C LEU A 62 6.44 5.06 0.68
N ALA A 63 6.72 6.29 0.23
CA ALA A 63 5.70 7.24 -0.23
C ALA A 63 4.92 6.72 -1.44
N VAL A 64 5.60 6.16 -2.45
CA VAL A 64 4.93 5.52 -3.60
C VAL A 64 4.03 4.37 -3.14
N GLY A 65 4.50 3.55 -2.19
CA GLY A 65 3.68 2.48 -1.60
C GLY A 65 2.47 3.01 -0.84
N LEU A 66 2.61 4.08 -0.07
CA LEU A 66 1.52 4.73 0.67
C LEU A 66 0.45 5.29 -0.28
N VAL A 67 0.84 5.86 -1.43
CA VAL A 67 -0.14 6.29 -2.45
C VAL A 67 -1.02 5.12 -2.90
N VAL A 68 -0.46 3.92 -3.12
CA VAL A 68 -1.28 2.74 -3.46
C VAL A 68 -2.28 2.43 -2.34
N LEU A 69 -1.86 2.45 -1.06
CA LEU A 69 -2.76 2.21 0.07
C LEU A 69 -3.82 3.30 0.23
N ASN A 70 -3.48 4.56 -0.01
CA ASN A 70 -4.42 5.67 0.03
C ASN A 70 -5.47 5.55 -1.07
N ARG A 71 -5.08 5.09 -2.26
CA ARG A 71 -6.02 4.74 -3.32
C ARG A 71 -6.96 3.62 -2.90
N VAL A 72 -6.44 2.52 -2.32
CA VAL A 72 -7.28 1.40 -1.82
C VAL A 72 -8.32 1.88 -0.79
N LYS A 73 -7.98 2.87 0.05
CA LYS A 73 -8.90 3.46 1.04
C LYS A 73 -9.89 4.46 0.44
N SER A 74 -9.58 5.01 -0.73
CA SER A 74 -10.40 6.03 -1.39
C SER A 74 -11.53 5.39 -2.20
N LYS A 75 -12.73 5.98 -2.12
CA LYS A 75 -13.90 5.55 -2.90
C LYS A 75 -13.74 5.74 -4.42
N ASN A 76 -12.75 6.53 -4.84
CA ASN A 76 -12.49 6.84 -6.24
C ASN A 76 -11.61 5.81 -6.95
N PHE A 77 -11.10 4.81 -6.22
CA PHE A 77 -10.19 3.80 -6.73
C PHE A 77 -10.65 2.40 -6.31
N PRO A 78 -10.14 1.35 -6.95
CA PRO A 78 -10.39 -0.02 -6.51
C PRO A 78 -9.97 -0.27 -5.05
N ASN A 79 -10.74 -1.05 -4.31
CA ASN A 79 -10.45 -1.41 -2.92
C ASN A 79 -9.51 -2.63 -2.77
N ASP A 80 -8.62 -2.83 -3.72
CA ASP A 80 -7.70 -3.97 -3.78
C ASP A 80 -6.35 -3.51 -4.32
N VAL A 81 -5.24 -3.90 -3.68
CA VAL A 81 -3.89 -3.45 -4.03
C VAL A 81 -3.52 -3.81 -5.46
N CYS A 82 -3.75 -5.06 -5.88
CA CYS A 82 -3.40 -5.48 -7.23
C CYS A 82 -4.28 -4.79 -8.27
N LYS A 83 -5.57 -4.56 -7.97
CA LYS A 83 -6.46 -3.83 -8.86
C LYS A 83 -6.06 -2.36 -9.01
N VAL A 84 -5.58 -1.72 -7.94
CA VAL A 84 -5.02 -0.36 -8.02
C VAL A 84 -3.74 -0.34 -8.85
N VAL A 85 -2.84 -1.30 -8.63
CA VAL A 85 -1.55 -1.36 -9.34
C VAL A 85 -1.73 -1.62 -10.83
N TYR A 86 -2.66 -2.50 -11.19
CA TYR A 86 -2.93 -2.87 -12.58
C TYR A 86 -4.16 -2.16 -13.16
N GLU A 87 -4.57 -1.04 -12.57
CA GLU A 87 -5.72 -0.28 -13.02
C GLU A 87 -5.47 0.33 -14.40
N GLY A 88 -6.41 0.07 -15.31
CA GLY A 88 -6.42 0.62 -16.65
C GLY A 88 -7.44 -0.06 -17.55
N PRO A 89 -7.87 0.59 -18.62
CA PRO A 89 -8.77 -0.02 -19.58
C PRO A 89 -8.07 -1.17 -20.32
N ILE A 90 -8.81 -2.27 -20.50
CA ILE A 90 -8.33 -3.45 -21.24
C ILE A 90 -9.11 -3.61 -22.52
N ARG A 91 -8.52 -4.26 -23.51
CA ARG A 91 -9.19 -4.69 -24.75
C ARG A 91 -8.89 -6.14 -25.06
N GLU A 92 -9.86 -6.80 -25.67
CA GLU A 92 -9.69 -8.16 -26.14
C GLU A 92 -8.70 -8.21 -27.30
N SER A 93 -7.82 -9.24 -27.29
CA SER A 93 -6.92 -9.54 -28.39
C SER A 93 -7.70 -9.71 -29.69
N TRP A 94 -7.19 -9.16 -30.81
CA TRP A 94 -7.81 -9.35 -32.11
C TRP A 94 -7.88 -10.84 -32.51
N LYS A 95 -6.92 -11.66 -32.08
CA LYS A 95 -6.87 -13.11 -32.36
C LYS A 95 -8.04 -13.85 -31.73
N THR A 96 -8.40 -13.54 -30.48
CA THR A 96 -9.53 -14.17 -29.78
C THR A 96 -10.85 -13.56 -30.19
N ARG A 97 -10.89 -12.28 -30.53
CA ARG A 97 -12.09 -11.59 -31.01
C ARG A 97 -12.59 -12.08 -32.38
N LYS A 98 -11.68 -12.60 -33.23
CA LYS A 98 -12.05 -13.19 -34.54
C LYS A 98 -12.82 -14.50 -34.42
N ASP A 99 -12.77 -15.15 -33.26
CA ASP A 99 -13.48 -16.40 -33.01
C ASP A 99 -14.62 -16.15 -32.01
N PRO A 100 -15.86 -15.90 -32.48
CA PRO A 100 -17.01 -15.69 -31.61
C PRO A 100 -17.36 -16.91 -30.75
N SER A 101 -17.00 -18.13 -31.19
CA SER A 101 -17.29 -19.38 -30.49
C SER A 101 -16.35 -19.65 -29.31
N LEU A 102 -15.24 -18.86 -29.19
CA LEU A 102 -14.25 -19.03 -28.12
C LEU A 102 -14.86 -18.70 -26.75
N PRO A 103 -14.82 -19.65 -25.79
CA PRO A 103 -15.29 -19.42 -24.42
C PRO A 103 -14.57 -18.22 -23.76
N LYS A 104 -15.27 -17.53 -22.82
CA LYS A 104 -14.74 -16.36 -22.14
C LYS A 104 -13.39 -16.61 -21.46
N GLU A 105 -13.19 -17.81 -20.89
CA GLU A 105 -11.99 -18.23 -20.17
C GLU A 105 -10.76 -18.37 -21.10
N LYS A 106 -10.98 -18.56 -22.38
CA LYS A 106 -9.92 -18.67 -23.41
C LYS A 106 -9.63 -17.34 -24.11
N ARG A 107 -10.46 -16.31 -23.89
CA ARG A 107 -10.26 -14.96 -24.46
C ARG A 107 -9.08 -14.28 -23.79
N LYS A 108 -8.22 -13.63 -24.56
CA LYS A 108 -7.06 -12.89 -24.06
C LYS A 108 -7.34 -11.40 -24.09
N TYR A 109 -7.07 -10.76 -22.98
CA TYR A 109 -7.22 -9.30 -22.81
C TYR A 109 -5.85 -8.69 -22.52
N TYR A 110 -5.63 -7.48 -23.03
CA TYR A 110 -4.42 -6.72 -22.82
C TYR A 110 -4.76 -5.29 -22.41
N PRO A 111 -3.96 -4.66 -21.54
CA PRO A 111 -4.16 -3.24 -21.21
C PRO A 111 -4.01 -2.38 -22.48
N ILE A 112 -4.76 -1.30 -22.53
CA ILE A 112 -4.65 -0.32 -23.61
C ILE A 112 -3.43 0.53 -23.33
N ARG A 113 -2.50 0.55 -24.29
CA ARG A 113 -1.20 1.21 -24.18
C ARG A 113 -1.34 2.68 -23.74
N HIS A 114 -0.49 3.10 -22.80
CA HIS A 114 -0.40 4.46 -22.24
C HIS A 114 -1.69 4.97 -21.58
N ARG A 115 -2.58 4.08 -21.12
CA ARG A 115 -3.84 4.44 -20.46
C ARG A 115 -4.00 3.85 -19.05
N CYS A 116 -2.93 3.33 -18.47
CA CYS A 116 -2.93 2.76 -17.12
C CYS A 116 -2.59 3.82 -16.07
N GLN A 117 -2.99 3.56 -14.82
CA GLN A 117 -2.65 4.42 -13.68
C GLN A 117 -1.14 4.47 -13.44
N PHE A 118 -0.48 3.33 -13.59
CA PHE A 118 0.97 3.22 -13.57
C PHE A 118 1.45 2.89 -14.98
N SER A 119 2.28 3.77 -15.54
CA SER A 119 2.65 3.73 -16.96
C SER A 119 3.39 2.46 -17.35
N TRP A 120 4.25 1.94 -16.47
CA TRP A 120 5.06 0.74 -16.69
C TRP A 120 4.22 -0.49 -17.08
N TYR A 121 2.99 -0.61 -16.51
CA TYR A 121 2.10 -1.75 -16.76
C TYR A 121 1.59 -1.82 -18.21
N CYS A 122 1.54 -0.69 -18.92
CA CYS A 122 1.01 -0.65 -20.28
C CYS A 122 1.82 0.24 -21.24
N ASP A 123 3.11 0.41 -21.00
CA ASP A 123 4.03 1.11 -21.92
C ASP A 123 4.41 0.25 -23.14
N GLY A 124 4.12 -1.06 -23.06
CA GLY A 124 4.38 -2.05 -24.12
C GLY A 124 5.73 -2.71 -24.02
N PHE A 125 6.49 -2.48 -22.97
CA PHE A 125 7.69 -3.22 -22.63
C PHE A 125 7.36 -4.42 -21.73
N ARG A 126 8.37 -5.23 -21.43
CA ARG A 126 8.24 -6.37 -20.50
C ARG A 126 8.53 -5.90 -19.09
N ASP A 127 7.65 -6.29 -18.16
CA ASP A 127 7.74 -5.93 -16.73
C ASP A 127 8.62 -6.93 -15.96
N ASP A 128 9.72 -7.37 -16.56
CA ASP A 128 10.66 -8.31 -15.95
C ASP A 128 11.47 -7.63 -14.84
N ILE A 129 11.66 -8.32 -13.75
CA ILE A 129 12.56 -7.89 -12.67
C ILE A 129 14.00 -8.15 -13.09
N LYS A 130 14.72 -7.09 -13.48
CA LYS A 130 16.11 -7.18 -13.98
C LYS A 130 17.14 -7.21 -12.86
N GLU A 131 16.78 -6.75 -11.66
CA GLU A 131 17.68 -6.59 -10.51
C GLU A 131 17.11 -7.34 -9.28
N PRO A 132 17.29 -8.68 -9.21
CA PRO A 132 16.67 -9.49 -8.14
C PRO A 132 17.07 -9.05 -6.73
N THR A 133 18.31 -8.62 -6.52
CA THR A 133 18.79 -8.14 -5.21
C THR A 133 18.10 -6.85 -4.80
N VAL A 134 17.87 -5.91 -5.72
CA VAL A 134 17.12 -4.67 -5.48
C VAL A 134 15.67 -5.02 -5.18
N TYR A 135 15.08 -5.91 -5.97
CA TYR A 135 13.70 -6.34 -5.79
C TYR A 135 13.45 -7.01 -4.43
N SER A 136 14.40 -7.82 -3.95
CA SER A 136 14.34 -8.42 -2.60
C SER A 136 14.27 -7.37 -1.49
N LYS A 137 15.03 -6.28 -1.59
CA LYS A 137 14.95 -5.14 -0.67
C LYS A 137 13.59 -4.45 -0.77
N ILE A 138 13.08 -4.26 -1.98
CA ILE A 138 11.77 -3.65 -2.23
C ILE A 138 10.62 -4.51 -1.71
N LEU A 139 10.71 -5.84 -1.75
CA LEU A 139 9.76 -6.73 -1.08
C LEU A 139 9.67 -6.45 0.42
N THR A 140 10.81 -6.16 1.07
CA THR A 140 10.83 -5.74 2.49
C THR A 140 10.13 -4.38 2.69
N VAL A 141 10.36 -3.42 1.79
CA VAL A 141 9.67 -2.11 1.82
C VAL A 141 8.16 -2.30 1.65
N ALA A 142 7.75 -3.07 0.64
CA ALA A 142 6.35 -3.39 0.40
C ALA A 142 5.68 -4.06 1.60
N SER A 143 6.37 -5.01 2.25
CA SER A 143 5.88 -5.66 3.47
C SER A 143 5.70 -4.67 4.63
N LYS A 144 6.60 -3.70 4.79
CA LYS A 144 6.47 -2.64 5.81
C LYS A 144 5.26 -1.76 5.53
N VAL A 145 5.08 -1.30 4.29
CA VAL A 145 3.92 -0.49 3.87
C VAL A 145 2.63 -1.26 4.15
N MET A 146 2.57 -2.52 3.71
CA MET A 146 1.42 -3.41 3.90
C MET A 146 1.16 -3.76 5.37
N GLY A 147 2.18 -3.72 6.22
CA GLY A 147 2.08 -3.91 7.68
C GLY A 147 1.51 -2.71 8.44
N GLY A 148 1.28 -1.58 7.77
CA GLY A 148 0.63 -0.40 8.35
C GLY A 148 1.60 0.56 9.01
N ILE A 149 2.51 1.14 8.24
CA ILE A 149 3.30 2.29 8.69
C ILE A 149 2.44 3.55 8.77
N TYR A 150 2.91 4.54 9.54
CA TYR A 150 2.31 5.87 9.57
C TYR A 150 2.30 6.49 8.16
N ASP A 151 1.14 7.02 7.75
CA ASP A 151 1.01 7.71 6.47
C ASP A 151 1.53 9.15 6.58
N PHE A 152 2.82 9.32 6.30
CA PHE A 152 3.44 10.64 6.25
C PHE A 152 3.16 11.41 4.94
N THR A 153 2.47 10.77 3.98
CA THR A 153 2.05 11.42 2.73
C THR A 153 0.69 12.13 2.85
N ASP A 154 0.13 12.20 4.06
CA ASP A 154 -1.11 12.92 4.40
C ASP A 154 -2.27 12.60 3.42
N GLY A 155 -2.45 11.32 3.10
CA GLY A 155 -3.52 10.85 2.22
C GLY A 155 -3.28 11.12 0.73
N ALA A 156 -2.03 11.36 0.30
CA ALA A 156 -1.73 11.54 -1.11
C ALA A 156 -2.18 10.35 -1.96
N THR A 157 -2.86 10.64 -3.05
CA THR A 157 -3.35 9.65 -4.02
C THR A 157 -2.75 9.83 -5.41
N HIS A 158 -2.01 10.93 -5.65
CA HIS A 158 -1.38 11.25 -6.92
C HIS A 158 0.06 11.69 -6.69
N TYR A 159 0.91 11.44 -7.67
CA TYR A 159 2.26 12.01 -7.77
C TYR A 159 2.70 12.09 -9.23
N HIS A 160 3.70 12.91 -9.48
CA HIS A 160 4.42 12.96 -10.75
C HIS A 160 5.88 13.30 -10.51
N ALA A 161 6.73 13.06 -11.51
CA ALA A 161 8.12 13.42 -11.44
C ALA A 161 8.30 14.96 -11.48
N THR A 162 9.29 15.49 -10.74
CA THR A 162 9.53 16.95 -10.59
C THR A 162 9.70 17.72 -11.90
N TYR A 163 10.11 17.03 -12.98
CA TYR A 163 10.27 17.61 -14.31
C TYR A 163 8.98 17.60 -15.16
N VAL A 164 7.85 17.11 -14.61
CA VAL A 164 6.54 17.10 -15.27
C VAL A 164 5.67 18.18 -14.63
N SER A 165 4.80 18.81 -15.42
CA SER A 165 3.85 19.83 -14.92
C SER A 165 2.43 19.48 -15.39
N PRO A 166 1.71 18.62 -14.68
CA PRO A 166 0.33 18.28 -15.04
C PRO A 166 -0.62 19.43 -14.69
N GLU A 167 -1.66 19.62 -15.50
CA GLU A 167 -2.69 20.63 -15.28
C GLU A 167 -3.76 20.16 -14.28
N TRP A 168 -3.35 19.77 -13.06
CA TRP A 168 -4.28 19.30 -12.03
C TRP A 168 -4.81 20.47 -11.18
N THR A 169 -6.05 20.87 -11.42
CA THR A 169 -6.68 22.01 -10.72
C THR A 169 -7.38 21.60 -9.41
N ASN A 170 -7.75 20.35 -9.26
CA ASN A 170 -8.51 19.79 -8.14
C ASN A 170 -7.64 19.10 -7.08
N LEU A 171 -6.31 19.15 -7.24
CA LEU A 171 -5.35 18.58 -6.32
C LEU A 171 -4.56 19.69 -5.62
N GLU A 172 -4.06 19.39 -4.41
CA GLU A 172 -3.13 20.23 -3.66
C GLU A 172 -1.83 19.46 -3.38
N VAL A 173 -0.71 20.16 -3.43
CA VAL A 173 0.60 19.60 -3.11
C VAL A 173 0.64 19.27 -1.63
N VAL A 174 1.11 18.06 -1.30
CA VAL A 174 1.39 17.64 0.07
C VAL A 174 2.87 17.81 0.38
N MET A 175 3.73 17.24 -0.47
CA MET A 175 5.18 17.25 -0.26
C MET A 175 5.94 16.90 -1.54
N THR A 176 7.25 17.13 -1.51
CA THR A 176 8.21 16.64 -2.50
C THR A 176 9.18 15.70 -1.80
N ILE A 177 9.40 14.52 -2.37
CA ILE A 177 10.40 13.56 -1.89
C ILE A 177 11.16 13.05 -3.11
N ASP A 178 12.48 13.19 -3.07
CA ASP A 178 13.37 12.85 -4.19
C ASP A 178 12.87 13.51 -5.50
N ASP A 179 12.62 12.70 -6.54
CA ASP A 179 12.16 13.17 -7.84
C ASP A 179 10.62 13.22 -7.98
N HIS A 180 9.86 13.08 -6.89
CA HIS A 180 8.40 13.04 -6.93
C HIS A 180 7.74 14.14 -6.11
N ILE A 181 6.70 14.77 -6.68
CA ILE A 181 5.79 15.67 -5.99
C ILE A 181 4.47 14.95 -5.75
N PHE A 182 4.04 14.89 -4.48
CA PHE A 182 2.86 14.16 -4.03
C PHE A 182 1.68 15.10 -3.82
N TYR A 183 0.48 14.63 -4.16
CA TYR A 183 -0.76 15.41 -4.14
C TYR A 183 -1.90 14.61 -3.52
N LYS A 184 -2.79 15.35 -2.85
CA LYS A 184 -4.10 14.84 -2.42
C LYS A 184 -5.24 15.66 -3.05
N PRO A 185 -6.45 15.11 -3.12
CA PRO A 185 -7.63 15.89 -3.51
C PRO A 185 -7.83 17.08 -2.56
N LYS A 186 -8.13 18.25 -3.11
CA LYS A 186 -8.55 19.40 -2.30
C LYS A 186 -9.80 19.02 -1.51
N SER A 187 -9.81 19.31 -0.21
CA SER A 187 -11.01 19.18 0.59
C SER A 187 -12.05 20.16 0.04
N GLY A 188 -13.10 19.64 -0.60
CA GLY A 188 -14.19 20.49 -1.09
C GLY A 188 -14.73 21.29 0.07
N LYS A 189 -14.76 22.62 -0.03
CA LYS A 189 -15.62 23.45 0.81
C LYS A 189 -17.06 22.95 0.58
N LYS A 190 -17.62 22.28 1.60
CA LYS A 190 -19.06 21.99 1.64
C LYS A 190 -19.84 23.29 1.70
#